data_c3b4e5526dc2d7f3af344dfb48795b4d
#
_entry.id   c3b4e5526dc2d7f3af344dfb48795b4d
#
_cell.length_a   1.000
_cell.length_b   1.000
_cell.length_c   1.000
_cell.angle_alpha   90.00
_cell.angle_beta   90.00
_cell.angle_gamma   90.00
#
_symmetry.space_group_name_H-M   'P 1'
#
loop_
_entity.id
_entity.type
_entity.pdbx_description
1 polymer ?
#
loop_
_entity_poly.entity_id
_entity_poly.type
_entity_poly.pdbx_seq_one_letter_code
_entity_poly.pdbx_strand_id
1 'polypeptide(L)'
;LPEQSSLVLSLHRVGVKFPIKKGLLNRVKDYFVAVKPLDLSLNRAESIGIVGESGSGKTSLALAIARLIESTGNIVLLNQNLNRLTERQLRPLRKDFQMVFQDPFSSLNARMTIEQIIGEGLGLQKLSKAEISSRIDEALLKVELPIDFKQRYPHELSGGQRQRVALARALVLRPKLIILDEPTSALDRTTQRAIVKLLRQLQADYQISYLFISHDLQVVKALCQRIL
;
A
#
# COMPACT_ATOMS: atom_id res chain seq x y z
N LEU A 1 6.46 10.15 -31.06
CA LEU A 1 7.20 9.70 -29.87
C LEU A 1 6.21 9.04 -28.92
N PRO A 2 6.30 7.74 -28.66
CA PRO A 2 5.37 7.06 -27.77
C PRO A 2 5.83 7.13 -26.30
N GLU A 3 4.95 7.61 -25.43
CA GLU A 3 4.55 7.00 -24.16
C GLU A 3 5.61 6.58 -23.11
N GLN A 4 6.59 7.43 -22.81
CA GLN A 4 7.37 7.29 -21.57
C GLN A 4 6.63 7.77 -20.30
N SER A 5 5.38 8.22 -20.42
CA SER A 5 4.60 8.82 -19.33
C SER A 5 3.62 7.89 -18.60
N SER A 6 3.49 6.64 -19.03
CA SER A 6 2.50 5.71 -18.43
C SER A 6 3.04 4.87 -17.28
N LEU A 7 4.35 4.68 -17.16
CA LEU A 7 4.97 3.78 -16.19
C LEU A 7 5.02 4.41 -14.79
N VAL A 8 4.38 3.77 -13.81
CA VAL A 8 4.39 4.22 -12.41
C VAL A 8 5.46 3.50 -11.60
N LEU A 9 5.55 2.16 -11.76
CA LEU A 9 6.52 1.33 -11.04
C LEU A 9 7.25 0.41 -12.01
N SER A 10 8.55 0.27 -11.85
CA SER A 10 9.37 -0.72 -12.54
C SER A 10 10.32 -1.39 -11.56
N LEU A 11 10.31 -2.71 -11.57
CA LEU A 11 11.23 -3.56 -10.82
C LEU A 11 12.20 -4.21 -11.80
N HIS A 12 13.50 -4.09 -11.52
CA HIS A 12 14.55 -4.73 -12.30
C HIS A 12 15.38 -5.65 -11.42
N ARG A 13 15.20 -6.96 -11.59
CA ARG A 13 15.84 -8.03 -10.83
C ARG A 13 15.72 -7.81 -9.32
N VAL A 14 14.55 -7.37 -8.87
CA VAL A 14 14.28 -7.12 -7.44
C VAL A 14 14.12 -8.45 -6.70
N GLY A 15 14.94 -8.65 -5.68
CA GLY A 15 14.90 -9.81 -4.81
C GLY A 15 15.06 -9.44 -3.34
N VAL A 16 14.61 -10.33 -2.45
CA VAL A 16 14.70 -10.13 -0.99
C VAL A 16 15.40 -11.33 -0.36
N LYS A 17 16.40 -11.04 0.46
CA LYS A 17 17.15 -12.04 1.22
C LYS A 17 17.27 -11.62 2.67
N PHE A 18 17.03 -12.54 3.59
CA PHE A 18 17.20 -12.32 5.03
C PHE A 18 18.45 -13.05 5.54
N PRO A 19 19.35 -12.38 6.28
CA PRO A 19 20.53 -13.01 6.81
C PRO A 19 20.18 -14.01 7.91
N ILE A 20 20.70 -15.24 7.79
CA ILE A 20 20.62 -16.28 8.82
C ILE A 20 21.87 -16.14 9.71
N LYS A 21 21.66 -15.62 10.92
CA LYS A 21 22.74 -15.47 11.91
C LYS A 21 22.83 -16.74 12.75
N LYS A 22 24.06 -17.27 12.95
CA LYS A 22 24.32 -18.46 13.80
C LYS A 22 25.51 -18.21 14.74
N GLY A 23 25.45 -18.85 15.92
CA GLY A 23 26.52 -18.83 16.93
C GLY A 23 26.48 -17.63 17.89
N LEU A 24 27.31 -17.69 18.96
CA LEU A 24 27.37 -16.67 20.04
C LEU A 24 27.69 -15.25 19.53
N LEU A 25 28.41 -15.15 18.41
CA LEU A 25 28.83 -13.88 17.81
C LEU A 25 27.87 -13.35 16.74
N ASN A 26 26.67 -13.93 16.59
CA ASN A 26 25.65 -13.50 15.63
C ASN A 26 26.17 -13.29 14.18
N ARG A 27 27.17 -14.08 13.74
CA ARG A 27 27.74 -13.97 12.39
C ARG A 27 26.77 -14.50 11.35
N VAL A 28 26.60 -13.75 10.23
CA VAL A 28 25.83 -14.20 9.08
C VAL A 28 26.52 -15.42 8.47
N LYS A 29 25.83 -16.57 8.47
CA LYS A 29 26.34 -17.83 7.88
C LYS A 29 25.69 -18.17 6.55
N ASP A 30 24.45 -17.68 6.33
CA ASP A 30 23.68 -18.01 5.13
C ASP A 30 22.59 -16.96 4.92
N TYR A 31 21.85 -17.05 3.81
CA TYR A 31 20.74 -16.18 3.49
C TYR A 31 19.50 -16.99 3.14
N PHE A 32 18.39 -16.66 3.77
CA PHE A 32 17.08 -17.14 3.34
C PHE A 32 16.59 -16.25 2.19
N VAL A 33 16.37 -16.82 1.00
CA VAL A 33 15.84 -16.13 -0.16
C VAL A 33 14.31 -16.10 -0.06
N ALA A 34 13.75 -14.97 0.37
CA ALA A 34 12.31 -14.78 0.50
C ALA A 34 11.66 -14.42 -0.85
N VAL A 35 12.37 -13.68 -1.71
CA VAL A 35 11.92 -13.33 -3.05
C VAL A 35 13.09 -13.55 -4.02
N LYS A 36 12.89 -14.41 -5.01
CA LYS A 36 13.83 -14.56 -6.12
C LYS A 36 13.83 -13.29 -6.98
N PRO A 37 14.96 -12.92 -7.62
CA PRO A 37 15.01 -11.78 -8.50
C PRO A 37 13.92 -11.82 -9.57
N LEU A 38 13.09 -10.79 -9.64
CA LEU A 38 12.01 -10.66 -10.60
C LEU A 38 11.99 -9.27 -11.26
N ASP A 39 11.39 -9.22 -12.44
CA ASP A 39 11.11 -8.01 -13.19
C ASP A 39 9.60 -7.78 -13.23
N LEU A 40 9.16 -6.54 -13.07
CA LEU A 40 7.75 -6.14 -13.11
C LEU A 40 7.64 -4.72 -13.59
N SER A 41 6.63 -4.43 -14.40
CA SER A 41 6.26 -3.07 -14.79
C SER A 41 4.78 -2.84 -14.50
N LEU A 42 4.44 -1.70 -13.89
CA LEU A 42 3.08 -1.29 -13.57
C LEU A 42 2.82 0.09 -14.17
N ASN A 43 1.80 0.18 -15.01
CA ASN A 43 1.41 1.42 -15.66
C ASN A 43 0.42 2.22 -14.79
N ARG A 44 0.19 3.47 -15.19
CA ARG A 44 -0.79 4.34 -14.56
C ARG A 44 -2.19 3.75 -14.69
N ALA A 45 -2.96 3.81 -13.61
CA ALA A 45 -4.31 3.27 -13.53
C ALA A 45 -4.43 1.76 -13.84
N GLU A 46 -3.30 1.03 -13.76
CA GLU A 46 -3.24 -0.43 -13.88
C GLU A 46 -3.27 -1.06 -12.49
N SER A 47 -3.88 -2.24 -12.39
CA SER A 47 -3.82 -3.10 -11.21
C SER A 47 -3.14 -4.41 -11.55
N ILE A 48 -2.08 -4.74 -10.81
CA ILE A 48 -1.41 -6.05 -10.89
C ILE A 48 -1.68 -6.83 -9.62
N GLY A 49 -2.19 -8.04 -9.77
CA GLY A 49 -2.38 -9.00 -8.69
C GLY A 49 -1.16 -9.87 -8.49
N ILE A 50 -0.71 -10.01 -7.25
CA ILE A 50 0.30 -10.98 -6.84
C ILE A 50 -0.39 -12.09 -6.05
N VAL A 51 -0.36 -13.31 -6.59
CA VAL A 51 -1.03 -14.47 -5.99
C VAL A 51 0.01 -15.52 -5.61
N GLY A 52 -0.22 -16.21 -4.52
CA GLY A 52 0.64 -17.32 -4.08
C GLY A 52 0.29 -17.78 -2.68
N GLU A 53 0.84 -18.92 -2.28
CA GLU A 53 0.64 -19.49 -0.95
C GLU A 53 1.17 -18.58 0.17
N SER A 54 0.69 -18.81 1.39
CA SER A 54 1.24 -18.13 2.57
C SER A 54 2.73 -18.43 2.71
N GLY A 55 3.54 -17.41 3.02
CA GLY A 55 4.99 -17.56 3.12
C GLY A 55 5.77 -17.54 1.79
N SER A 56 5.13 -17.35 0.64
CA SER A 56 5.81 -17.29 -0.67
C SER A 56 6.57 -15.97 -0.93
N GLY A 57 6.65 -15.08 0.04
CA GLY A 57 7.41 -13.83 -0.07
C GLY A 57 6.64 -12.60 -0.57
N LYS A 58 5.32 -12.69 -0.76
CA LYS A 58 4.48 -11.58 -1.27
C LYS A 58 4.58 -10.32 -0.41
N THR A 59 4.38 -10.45 0.89
CA THR A 59 4.54 -9.33 1.85
C THR A 59 5.97 -8.80 1.85
N SER A 60 6.99 -9.68 1.75
CA SER A 60 8.39 -9.25 1.65
C SER A 60 8.64 -8.41 0.39
N LEU A 61 8.05 -8.79 -0.73
CA LEU A 61 8.12 -8.00 -1.97
C LEU A 61 7.42 -6.64 -1.80
N ALA A 62 6.23 -6.60 -1.20
CA ALA A 62 5.52 -5.36 -0.90
C ALA A 62 6.33 -4.42 -0.02
N LEU A 63 6.91 -4.94 1.07
CA LEU A 63 7.75 -4.17 1.99
C LEU A 63 9.03 -3.66 1.31
N ALA A 64 9.63 -4.46 0.41
CA ALA A 64 10.79 -4.05 -0.37
C ALA A 64 10.45 -2.90 -1.32
N ILE A 65 9.32 -2.98 -2.04
CA ILE A 65 8.84 -1.92 -2.93
C ILE A 65 8.53 -0.65 -2.13
N ALA A 66 7.92 -0.79 -0.95
CA ALA A 66 7.69 0.33 -0.03
C ALA A 66 8.97 0.86 0.63
N ARG A 67 10.15 0.26 0.38
CA ARG A 67 11.43 0.63 1.01
C ARG A 67 11.37 0.58 2.54
N LEU A 68 10.65 -0.41 3.07
CA LEU A 68 10.58 -0.72 4.50
C LEU A 68 11.57 -1.83 4.90
N ILE A 69 12.03 -2.62 3.93
CA ILE A 69 13.12 -3.59 4.08
C ILE A 69 14.11 -3.46 2.91
N GLU A 70 15.31 -3.99 3.09
CA GLU A 70 16.33 -4.02 2.05
C GLU A 70 15.98 -4.99 0.93
N SER A 71 16.38 -4.64 -0.29
CA SER A 71 16.22 -5.47 -1.49
C SER A 71 17.44 -5.39 -2.40
N THR A 72 17.64 -6.42 -3.21
CA THR A 72 18.56 -6.37 -4.36
C THR A 72 17.83 -5.84 -5.58
N GLY A 73 18.59 -5.49 -6.63
CA GLY A 73 18.02 -4.96 -7.87
C GLY A 73 17.67 -3.48 -7.79
N ASN A 74 16.81 -3.02 -8.69
CA ASN A 74 16.40 -1.61 -8.77
C ASN A 74 14.89 -1.50 -8.72
N ILE A 75 14.39 -0.62 -7.84
CA ILE A 75 12.98 -0.23 -7.75
C ILE A 75 12.89 1.20 -8.27
N VAL A 76 12.22 1.39 -9.39
CA VAL A 76 12.03 2.70 -10.01
C VAL A 76 10.56 3.09 -9.87
N LEU A 77 10.29 4.18 -9.19
CA LEU A 77 8.97 4.77 -9.03
C LEU A 77 8.96 6.16 -9.66
N LEU A 78 8.02 6.42 -10.56
CA LEU A 78 7.89 7.74 -11.25
C LEU A 78 9.23 8.25 -11.78
N ASN A 79 9.99 7.38 -12.44
CA ASN A 79 11.33 7.62 -12.99
C ASN A 79 12.44 7.85 -11.95
N GLN A 80 12.19 7.61 -10.66
CA GLN A 80 13.19 7.72 -9.60
C GLN A 80 13.59 6.35 -9.06
N ASN A 81 14.88 6.04 -9.04
CA ASN A 81 15.39 4.79 -8.46
C ASN A 81 15.42 4.89 -6.93
N LEU A 82 14.46 4.25 -6.27
CA LEU A 82 14.29 4.32 -4.82
C LEU A 82 15.46 3.70 -4.05
N ASN A 83 16.16 2.70 -4.61
CA ASN A 83 17.28 2.03 -3.94
C ASN A 83 18.49 2.96 -3.75
N ARG A 84 18.61 4.01 -4.57
CA ARG A 84 19.70 4.98 -4.51
C ARG A 84 19.41 6.16 -3.59
N LEU A 85 18.21 6.27 -3.05
CA LEU A 85 17.79 7.39 -2.22
C LEU A 85 18.07 7.10 -0.74
N THR A 86 18.55 8.14 -0.05
CA THR A 86 18.57 8.17 1.42
C THR A 86 17.16 8.34 1.97
N GLU A 87 16.93 8.01 3.26
CA GLU A 87 15.61 8.23 3.90
C GLU A 87 15.15 9.70 3.80
N ARG A 88 16.06 10.65 3.91
CA ARG A 88 15.74 12.08 3.78
C ARG A 88 15.22 12.43 2.39
N GLN A 89 15.75 11.81 1.34
CA GLN A 89 15.33 11.99 -0.05
C GLN A 89 14.05 11.21 -0.35
N LEU A 90 13.86 10.04 0.27
CA LEU A 90 12.69 9.19 0.09
C LEU A 90 11.43 9.77 0.76
N ARG A 91 11.59 10.45 1.91
CA ARG A 91 10.48 10.97 2.70
C ARG A 91 9.47 11.82 1.93
N PRO A 92 9.85 12.80 1.08
CA PRO A 92 8.87 13.57 0.30
C PRO A 92 8.15 12.75 -0.77
N LEU A 93 8.73 11.63 -1.24
CA LEU A 93 8.13 10.76 -2.24
C LEU A 93 7.10 9.79 -1.65
N ARG A 94 7.13 9.55 -0.34
CA ARG A 94 6.21 8.62 0.33
C ARG A 94 4.74 8.99 0.14
N LYS A 95 4.41 10.26 -0.12
CA LYS A 95 3.06 10.67 -0.48
C LYS A 95 2.58 10.06 -1.81
N ASP A 96 3.50 9.79 -2.75
CA ASP A 96 3.17 9.29 -4.09
C ASP A 96 2.94 7.78 -4.12
N PHE A 97 3.40 7.05 -3.09
CA PHE A 97 3.14 5.62 -2.92
C PHE A 97 2.80 5.30 -1.46
N GLN A 98 1.72 4.58 -1.28
CA GLN A 98 1.19 4.23 0.04
C GLN A 98 1.04 2.72 0.16
N MET A 99 1.01 2.22 1.39
CA MET A 99 0.80 0.81 1.68
C MET A 99 -0.36 0.65 2.66
N VAL A 100 -1.26 -0.28 2.33
CA VAL A 100 -2.33 -0.76 3.19
C VAL A 100 -2.01 -2.18 3.60
N PHE A 101 -1.86 -2.42 4.89
CA PHE A 101 -1.45 -3.70 5.47
C PHE A 101 -2.63 -4.65 5.65
N GLN A 102 -2.32 -5.94 5.75
CA GLN A 102 -3.26 -7.04 5.91
C GLN A 102 -4.19 -6.88 7.12
N ASP A 103 -3.66 -6.43 8.24
CA ASP A 103 -4.42 -6.26 9.48
C ASP A 103 -4.69 -4.78 9.78
N PRO A 104 -5.93 -4.31 9.52
CA PRO A 104 -6.30 -2.94 9.84
C PRO A 104 -6.35 -2.69 11.37
N PHE A 105 -6.47 -3.73 12.19
CA PHE A 105 -6.48 -3.58 13.64
C PHE A 105 -5.11 -3.15 14.19
N SER A 106 -4.04 -3.78 13.72
CA SER A 106 -2.68 -3.44 14.14
C SER A 106 -2.12 -2.20 13.43
N SER A 107 -2.66 -1.86 12.26
CA SER A 107 -2.17 -0.74 11.45
C SER A 107 -2.75 0.63 11.84
N LEU A 108 -3.85 0.65 12.60
CA LEU A 108 -4.48 1.88 13.10
C LEU A 108 -4.17 2.06 14.59
N ASN A 109 -3.63 3.23 14.95
CA ASN A 109 -3.35 3.53 16.36
C ASN A 109 -4.67 3.67 17.14
N ALA A 110 -4.96 2.72 18.04
CA ALA A 110 -6.20 2.67 18.82
C ALA A 110 -6.41 3.87 19.77
N ARG A 111 -5.37 4.67 20.02
CA ARG A 111 -5.41 5.86 20.88
C ARG A 111 -5.69 7.16 20.11
N MET A 112 -5.74 7.09 18.78
CA MET A 112 -5.99 8.22 17.91
C MET A 112 -7.42 8.19 17.38
N THR A 113 -8.04 9.34 17.19
CA THR A 113 -9.31 9.47 16.48
C THR A 113 -9.11 9.20 14.99
N ILE A 114 -10.19 8.88 14.28
CA ILE A 114 -10.15 8.65 12.83
C ILE A 114 -9.61 9.87 12.08
N GLU A 115 -9.97 11.09 12.52
CA GLU A 115 -9.41 12.32 11.97
C GLU A 115 -7.89 12.38 12.10
N GLN A 116 -7.37 12.07 13.29
CA GLN A 116 -5.93 12.06 13.56
C GLN A 116 -5.21 11.00 12.71
N ILE A 117 -5.79 9.80 12.58
CA ILE A 117 -5.21 8.70 11.79
C ILE A 117 -5.14 9.07 10.32
N ILE A 118 -6.22 9.59 9.73
CA ILE A 118 -6.26 9.96 8.31
C ILE A 118 -5.34 11.17 8.06
N GLY A 119 -5.35 12.15 8.96
CA GLY A 119 -4.59 13.39 8.83
C GLY A 119 -3.09 13.26 9.10
N GLU A 120 -2.61 12.15 9.68
CA GLU A 120 -1.21 11.96 10.10
C GLU A 120 -0.21 12.29 8.98
N GLY A 121 -0.42 11.74 7.79
CA GLY A 121 0.46 11.97 6.64
C GLY A 121 0.41 13.41 6.09
N LEU A 122 -0.68 14.14 6.30
CA LEU A 122 -0.83 15.53 5.87
C LEU A 122 0.00 16.50 6.69
N GLY A 123 0.35 16.16 7.93
CA GLY A 123 1.19 16.99 8.79
C GLY A 123 2.60 17.26 8.23
N LEU A 124 3.03 16.50 7.23
CA LEU A 124 4.29 16.72 6.52
C LEU A 124 4.16 17.68 5.33
N GLN A 125 2.92 18.09 5.00
CA GLN A 125 2.63 19.03 3.92
C GLN A 125 2.37 20.41 4.52
N LYS A 126 2.75 21.45 3.78
CA LYS A 126 2.49 22.86 4.19
C LYS A 126 1.03 23.23 3.90
N LEU A 127 0.09 22.63 4.63
CA LEU A 127 -1.34 22.86 4.48
C LEU A 127 -1.89 23.59 5.71
N SER A 128 -2.89 24.44 5.50
CA SER A 128 -3.67 25.04 6.58
C SER A 128 -4.55 23.99 7.28
N LYS A 129 -4.97 24.28 8.51
CA LYS A 129 -5.90 23.40 9.24
C LYS A 129 -7.21 23.17 8.49
N ALA A 130 -7.72 24.20 7.80
CA ALA A 130 -8.95 24.11 7.00
C ALA A 130 -8.76 23.16 5.80
N GLU A 131 -7.63 23.25 5.10
CA GLU A 131 -7.31 22.34 3.98
C GLU A 131 -7.15 20.90 4.45
N ILE A 132 -6.48 20.67 5.60
CA ILE A 132 -6.35 19.34 6.20
C ILE A 132 -7.73 18.76 6.51
N SER A 133 -8.59 19.50 7.19
CA SER A 133 -9.96 19.07 7.52
C SER A 133 -10.77 18.75 6.28
N SER A 134 -10.74 19.62 5.27
CA SER A 134 -11.43 19.40 3.99
C SER A 134 -10.97 18.14 3.26
N ARG A 135 -9.65 17.85 3.24
CA ARG A 135 -9.12 16.63 2.62
C ARG A 135 -9.51 15.36 3.38
N ILE A 136 -9.59 15.43 4.70
CA ILE A 136 -10.06 14.31 5.53
C ILE A 136 -11.53 14.03 5.25
N ASP A 137 -12.37 15.08 5.16
CA ASP A 137 -13.79 14.96 4.84
C ASP A 137 -13.98 14.32 3.45
N GLU A 138 -13.25 14.82 2.45
CA GLU A 138 -13.25 14.24 1.10
C GLU A 138 -12.84 12.76 1.14
N ALA A 139 -11.76 12.41 1.85
CA ALA A 139 -11.28 11.05 1.93
C ALA A 139 -12.28 10.10 2.59
N LEU A 140 -12.96 10.54 3.66
CA LEU A 140 -14.02 9.75 4.32
C LEU A 140 -15.19 9.50 3.38
N LEU A 141 -15.69 10.53 2.71
CA LEU A 141 -16.80 10.39 1.76
C LEU A 141 -16.43 9.47 0.60
N LYS A 142 -15.20 9.55 0.09
CA LYS A 142 -14.72 8.71 -1.02
C LYS A 142 -14.61 7.23 -0.64
N VAL A 143 -14.39 6.92 0.64
CA VAL A 143 -14.42 5.54 1.12
C VAL A 143 -15.81 5.15 1.68
N GLU A 144 -16.84 5.92 1.38
CA GLU A 144 -18.24 5.70 1.80
C GLU A 144 -18.38 5.61 3.34
N LEU A 145 -17.67 6.48 4.06
CA LEU A 145 -17.83 6.68 5.50
C LEU A 145 -18.41 8.07 5.78
N PRO A 146 -19.33 8.19 6.75
CA PRO A 146 -19.86 9.48 7.19
C PRO A 146 -18.78 10.38 7.80
N ILE A 147 -18.90 11.70 7.64
CA ILE A 147 -17.94 12.68 8.16
C ILE A 147 -17.88 12.67 9.70
N ASP A 148 -19.00 12.39 10.38
CA ASP A 148 -19.06 12.29 11.84
C ASP A 148 -18.18 11.18 12.42
N PHE A 149 -17.70 10.23 11.58
CA PHE A 149 -16.72 9.23 12.01
C PHE A 149 -15.36 9.82 12.41
N LYS A 150 -15.09 11.07 12.05
CA LYS A 150 -13.83 11.77 12.43
C LYS A 150 -13.53 11.69 13.92
N GLN A 151 -14.57 11.79 14.76
CA GLN A 151 -14.43 11.83 16.22
C GLN A 151 -14.39 10.42 16.86
N ARG A 152 -14.66 9.37 16.08
CA ARG A 152 -14.62 7.98 16.57
C ARG A 152 -13.20 7.46 16.68
N TYR A 153 -13.07 6.40 17.47
CA TYR A 153 -11.85 5.62 17.61
C TYR A 153 -11.95 4.30 16.83
N PRO A 154 -10.80 3.68 16.45
CA PRO A 154 -10.82 2.42 15.72
C PRO A 154 -11.63 1.30 16.37
N HIS A 155 -11.63 1.20 17.71
CA HIS A 155 -12.36 0.16 18.43
C HIS A 155 -13.89 0.29 18.32
N GLU A 156 -14.42 1.45 17.93
CA GLU A 156 -15.85 1.68 17.71
C GLU A 156 -16.32 1.28 16.30
N LEU A 157 -15.41 0.81 15.44
CA LEU A 157 -15.67 0.50 14.03
C LEU A 157 -15.69 -1.00 13.77
N SER A 158 -16.52 -1.43 12.82
CA SER A 158 -16.48 -2.79 12.26
C SER A 158 -15.17 -3.03 11.47
N GLY A 159 -14.83 -4.30 11.18
CA GLY A 159 -13.66 -4.64 10.38
C GLY A 159 -13.64 -3.97 9.00
N GLY A 160 -14.78 -3.99 8.30
CA GLY A 160 -14.91 -3.31 7.01
C GLY A 160 -14.78 -1.79 7.08
N GLN A 161 -15.31 -1.16 8.15
CA GLN A 161 -15.16 0.27 8.39
C GLN A 161 -13.70 0.64 8.70
N ARG A 162 -12.98 -0.17 9.49
CA ARG A 162 -11.53 0.02 9.74
C ARG A 162 -10.73 -0.10 8.45
N GLN A 163 -11.08 -1.06 7.59
CA GLN A 163 -10.43 -1.19 6.28
C GLN A 163 -10.65 0.05 5.41
N ARG A 164 -11.87 0.63 5.42
CA ARG A 164 -12.17 1.89 4.73
C ARG A 164 -11.38 3.06 5.31
N VAL A 165 -11.16 3.12 6.63
CA VAL A 165 -10.29 4.12 7.26
C VAL A 165 -8.83 3.95 6.81
N ALA A 166 -8.32 2.72 6.74
CA ALA A 166 -6.97 2.46 6.25
C ALA A 166 -6.81 2.91 4.77
N LEU A 167 -7.83 2.69 3.94
CA LEU A 167 -7.88 3.21 2.56
C LEU A 167 -7.94 4.74 2.54
N ALA A 168 -8.76 5.39 3.38
CA ALA A 168 -8.86 6.85 3.49
C ALA A 168 -7.51 7.48 3.89
N ARG A 169 -6.80 6.86 4.85
CA ARG A 169 -5.45 7.28 5.27
C ARG A 169 -4.45 7.26 4.12
N ALA A 170 -4.53 6.26 3.26
CA ALA A 170 -3.69 6.20 2.07
C ALA A 170 -4.13 7.23 1.01
N LEU A 171 -5.44 7.34 0.76
CA LEU A 171 -6.03 8.16 -0.29
C LEU A 171 -5.87 9.67 -0.07
N VAL A 172 -5.91 10.13 1.19
CA VAL A 172 -5.82 11.56 1.55
C VAL A 172 -4.55 12.24 1.04
N LEU A 173 -3.49 11.45 0.82
CA LEU A 173 -2.21 11.91 0.25
C LEU A 173 -2.24 12.01 -1.28
N ARG A 174 -3.31 11.54 -1.94
CA ARG A 174 -3.46 11.47 -3.41
C ARG A 174 -2.32 10.71 -4.10
N PRO A 175 -2.05 9.47 -3.68
CA PRO A 175 -0.93 8.68 -4.18
C PRO A 175 -1.13 8.28 -5.65
N LYS A 176 -0.01 7.96 -6.32
CA LYS A 176 0.01 7.37 -7.67
C LYS A 176 -0.01 5.84 -7.63
N LEU A 177 0.50 5.27 -6.53
CA LEU A 177 0.56 3.83 -6.29
C LEU A 177 0.04 3.53 -4.88
N ILE A 178 -0.86 2.53 -4.77
CA ILE A 178 -1.19 1.91 -3.48
C ILE A 178 -0.83 0.43 -3.55
N ILE A 179 0.00 0.00 -2.61
CA ILE A 179 0.32 -1.39 -2.37
C ILE A 179 -0.69 -1.92 -1.35
N LEU A 180 -1.46 -2.92 -1.75
CA LEU A 180 -2.54 -3.50 -0.95
C LEU A 180 -2.13 -4.93 -0.56
N ASP A 181 -1.68 -5.12 0.68
CA ASP A 181 -1.23 -6.43 1.17
C ASP A 181 -2.39 -7.13 1.89
N GLU A 182 -3.01 -8.09 1.23
CA GLU A 182 -4.17 -8.86 1.68
C GLU A 182 -5.31 -8.03 2.30
N PRO A 183 -5.76 -6.93 1.66
CA PRO A 183 -6.64 -5.94 2.28
C PRO A 183 -8.05 -6.45 2.58
N THR A 184 -8.39 -7.64 2.15
CA THR A 184 -9.74 -8.22 2.30
C THR A 184 -9.76 -9.58 3.01
N SER A 185 -8.60 -10.11 3.43
CA SER A 185 -8.48 -11.48 3.96
C SER A 185 -9.27 -11.71 5.26
N ALA A 186 -9.41 -10.68 6.10
CA ALA A 186 -10.12 -10.74 7.37
C ALA A 186 -11.61 -10.36 7.28
N LEU A 187 -12.14 -10.15 6.06
CA LEU A 187 -13.49 -9.66 5.84
C LEU A 187 -14.41 -10.78 5.32
N ASP A 188 -15.70 -10.68 5.64
CA ASP A 188 -16.72 -11.54 5.03
C ASP A 188 -16.89 -11.25 3.52
N ARG A 189 -17.49 -12.19 2.79
CA ARG A 189 -17.62 -12.13 1.33
C ARG A 189 -18.37 -10.89 0.82
N THR A 190 -19.37 -10.42 1.54
CA THR A 190 -20.16 -9.25 1.16
C THR A 190 -19.31 -7.99 1.28
N THR A 191 -18.63 -7.85 2.41
CA THR A 191 -17.69 -6.73 2.66
C THR A 191 -16.52 -6.76 1.69
N GLN A 192 -15.96 -7.94 1.35
CA GLN A 192 -14.91 -8.08 0.33
C GLN A 192 -15.36 -7.50 -1.01
N ARG A 193 -16.56 -7.88 -1.49
CA ARG A 193 -17.11 -7.37 -2.76
C ARG A 193 -17.29 -5.85 -2.73
N ALA A 194 -17.77 -5.30 -1.61
CA ALA A 194 -17.92 -3.86 -1.43
C ALA A 194 -16.57 -3.13 -1.51
N ILE A 195 -15.52 -3.66 -0.86
CA ILE A 195 -14.16 -3.10 -0.93
C ILE A 195 -13.58 -3.17 -2.36
N VAL A 196 -13.76 -4.28 -3.07
CA VAL A 196 -13.30 -4.41 -4.47
C VAL A 196 -14.00 -3.39 -5.37
N LYS A 197 -15.33 -3.21 -5.21
CA LYS A 197 -16.09 -2.20 -5.95
C LYS A 197 -15.56 -0.79 -5.66
N LEU A 198 -15.32 -0.48 -4.38
CA LEU A 198 -14.75 0.79 -3.94
C LEU A 198 -13.37 1.04 -4.57
N LEU A 199 -12.46 0.06 -4.54
CA LEU A 199 -11.13 0.18 -5.14
C LEU A 199 -11.19 0.46 -6.64
N ARG A 200 -12.10 -0.19 -7.37
CA ARG A 200 -12.33 0.08 -8.80
C ARG A 200 -12.78 1.53 -9.05
N GLN A 201 -13.71 2.02 -8.23
CA GLN A 201 -14.19 3.39 -8.34
C GLN A 201 -13.08 4.40 -8.04
N LEU A 202 -12.32 4.18 -6.97
CA LEU A 202 -11.17 5.02 -6.62
C LEU A 202 -10.10 5.02 -7.71
N GLN A 203 -9.85 3.88 -8.34
CA GLN A 203 -8.93 3.78 -9.47
C GLN A 203 -9.40 4.63 -10.66
N ALA A 204 -10.68 4.55 -11.01
CA ALA A 204 -11.25 5.32 -12.10
C ALA A 204 -11.21 6.83 -11.81
N ASP A 205 -11.62 7.24 -10.59
CA ASP A 205 -11.70 8.65 -10.19
C ASP A 205 -10.32 9.32 -10.09
N TYR A 206 -9.33 8.61 -9.54
CA TYR A 206 -8.02 9.18 -9.20
C TYR A 206 -6.86 8.69 -10.05
N GLN A 207 -7.12 7.76 -10.99
CA GLN A 207 -6.10 7.15 -11.84
C GLN A 207 -4.95 6.50 -11.03
N ILE A 208 -5.31 5.87 -9.90
CA ILE A 208 -4.38 5.21 -9.00
C ILE A 208 -3.99 3.85 -9.60
N SER A 209 -2.72 3.48 -9.46
CA SER A 209 -2.25 2.13 -9.79
C SER A 209 -2.24 1.28 -8.53
N TYR A 210 -2.59 -0.01 -8.66
CA TYR A 210 -2.59 -0.94 -7.54
C TYR A 210 -1.59 -2.07 -7.74
N LEU A 211 -0.82 -2.36 -6.69
CA LEU A 211 -0.18 -3.64 -6.50
C LEU A 211 -0.98 -4.40 -5.45
N PHE A 212 -1.77 -5.37 -5.88
CA PHE A 212 -2.74 -6.06 -5.05
C PHE A 212 -2.27 -7.47 -4.71
N ILE A 213 -1.98 -7.72 -3.45
CA ILE A 213 -1.55 -9.03 -2.95
C ILE A 213 -2.74 -9.72 -2.30
N SER A 214 -3.01 -10.94 -2.72
CA SER A 214 -4.05 -11.78 -2.12
C SER A 214 -3.80 -13.26 -2.40
N HIS A 215 -4.27 -14.13 -1.52
CA HIS A 215 -4.38 -15.55 -1.77
C HIS A 215 -5.73 -15.93 -2.42
N ASP A 216 -6.71 -15.02 -2.47
CA ASP A 216 -8.01 -15.22 -3.10
C ASP A 216 -7.97 -14.80 -4.58
N LEU A 217 -7.83 -15.79 -5.46
CA LEU A 217 -7.78 -15.58 -6.91
C LEU A 217 -9.06 -14.93 -7.47
N GLN A 218 -10.24 -15.14 -6.84
CA GLN A 218 -11.49 -14.54 -7.30
C GLN A 218 -11.48 -13.03 -7.09
N VAL A 219 -10.98 -12.59 -5.94
CA VAL A 219 -10.82 -11.16 -5.62
C VAL A 219 -9.81 -10.51 -6.56
N VAL A 220 -8.66 -11.19 -6.81
CA VAL A 220 -7.63 -10.69 -7.73
C VAL A 220 -8.19 -10.53 -9.16
N LYS A 221 -8.86 -11.55 -9.68
CA LYS A 221 -9.51 -11.48 -11.02
C LYS A 221 -10.58 -10.40 -11.12
N ALA A 222 -11.25 -10.09 -10.01
CA ALA A 222 -12.24 -9.03 -9.98
C ALA A 222 -11.66 -7.62 -10.05
N LEU A 223 -10.40 -7.40 -9.62
CA LEU A 223 -9.79 -6.07 -9.55
C LEU A 223 -8.66 -5.87 -10.57
N CYS A 224 -7.85 -6.90 -10.82
CA CYS A 224 -6.57 -6.76 -11.51
C CYS A 224 -6.65 -7.11 -12.98
N GLN A 225 -5.94 -6.34 -13.82
CA GLN A 225 -5.81 -6.58 -15.26
C GLN A 225 -4.72 -7.62 -15.57
N ARG A 226 -3.71 -7.73 -14.70
CA ARG A 226 -2.61 -8.70 -14.82
C ARG A 226 -2.39 -9.42 -13.50
N ILE A 227 -1.90 -10.66 -13.57
CA ILE A 227 -1.62 -11.51 -12.41
C ILE A 227 -0.19 -12.06 -12.54
N LEU A 228 0.53 -12.05 -11.41
CA LEU A 228 1.85 -12.62 -11.21
C LEU A 228 1.79 -13.74 -10.18
#